data_e0661ed59486897a5d33027507b0128e
#
_entry.id   e0661ed59486897a5d33027507b0128e
#
_cell.length_a   1.000
_cell.length_b   1.000
_cell.length_c   1.000
_cell.angle_alpha   90.00
_cell.angle_beta   90.00
_cell.angle_gamma   90.00
#
_symmetry.space_group_name_H-M   'P 1'
#
loop_
_entity.id
_entity.type
_entity.pdbx_description
1 polymer ?
#
loop_
_entity_poly.entity_id
_entity_poly.type
_entity_poly.pdbx_seq_one_letter_code
_entity_poly.pdbx_strand_id
1 'polypeptide(L)'
;ISFSGSKIPAIGETILGTKYNIGPGGKGCNQAIAIARLGGKVSFISKIGKDSYGKLALDTLKKNNISTTNIIQDENFQTGVAGILVDQSSGKNAINVITGAPSSLTTNELDHHIDTIKKSKIFLTQLEVPKEVTLHCLKAAKENNCLTILNPAPASVIKGFFDYIDFFTPNETEAEFYTCLLYTSPSPRDVRS
;
A
#
# COMPACT_ATOMS: atom_id res chain seq x y z
N ILE A 1 -13.05 -0.72 -4.83
CA ILE A 1 -14.16 -1.08 -5.74
C ILE A 1 -13.75 -0.67 -7.14
N SER A 2 -13.84 -1.58 -8.13
CA SER A 2 -13.59 -1.23 -9.53
C SER A 2 -14.89 -1.31 -10.34
N PHE A 3 -15.07 -0.32 -11.22
CA PHE A 3 -16.17 -0.25 -12.18
C PHE A 3 -15.56 -0.27 -13.57
N SER A 4 -16.03 -1.18 -14.43
CA SER A 4 -15.53 -1.33 -15.78
C SER A 4 -16.58 -0.85 -16.79
N GLY A 5 -16.14 -0.14 -17.80
CA GLY A 5 -16.98 0.40 -18.87
C GLY A 5 -16.22 0.54 -20.19
N SER A 6 -16.89 1.01 -21.22
CA SER A 6 -16.29 1.25 -22.55
C SER A 6 -15.28 2.41 -22.57
N LYS A 7 -15.35 3.29 -21.58
CA LYS A 7 -14.48 4.45 -21.39
C LYS A 7 -14.55 4.93 -19.93
N ILE A 8 -13.70 5.85 -19.55
CA ILE A 8 -13.85 6.64 -18.32
C ILE A 8 -14.79 7.81 -18.66
N PRO A 9 -15.89 8.04 -17.89
CA PRO A 9 -16.81 9.13 -18.16
C PRO A 9 -16.15 10.49 -17.99
N ALA A 10 -16.50 11.44 -18.85
CA ALA A 10 -16.13 12.83 -18.68
C ALA A 10 -16.95 13.50 -17.55
N ILE A 11 -16.53 14.71 -17.12
CA ILE A 11 -17.26 15.48 -16.13
C ILE A 11 -18.69 15.75 -16.63
N GLY A 12 -19.69 15.40 -15.82
CA GLY A 12 -21.10 15.54 -16.14
C GLY A 12 -21.67 14.42 -17.03
N GLU A 13 -20.85 13.46 -17.48
CA GLU A 13 -21.29 12.34 -18.28
C GLU A 13 -21.70 11.14 -17.42
N THR A 14 -22.78 10.46 -17.81
CA THR A 14 -23.18 9.16 -17.24
C THR A 14 -23.01 8.09 -18.31
N ILE A 15 -22.29 7.01 -17.99
CA ILE A 15 -22.17 5.84 -18.86
C ILE A 15 -22.72 4.59 -18.18
N LEU A 16 -23.16 3.63 -18.98
CA LEU A 16 -23.50 2.31 -18.45
C LEU A 16 -22.25 1.45 -18.37
N GLY A 17 -21.90 1.02 -17.15
CA GLY A 17 -20.83 0.09 -16.90
C GLY A 17 -21.21 -1.34 -17.28
N THR A 18 -20.20 -2.20 -17.47
CA THR A 18 -20.38 -3.61 -17.82
C THR A 18 -20.31 -4.54 -16.62
N LYS A 19 -19.47 -4.21 -15.64
CA LYS A 19 -19.28 -4.98 -14.38
C LYS A 19 -18.68 -4.11 -13.30
N TYR A 20 -18.85 -4.57 -12.06
CA TYR A 20 -18.07 -4.07 -10.94
C TYR A 20 -17.44 -5.23 -10.15
N ASN A 21 -16.35 -4.95 -9.44
CA ASN A 21 -15.74 -5.88 -8.50
C ASN A 21 -15.48 -5.17 -7.18
N ILE A 22 -15.66 -5.91 -6.09
CA ILE A 22 -15.26 -5.50 -4.74
C ILE A 22 -14.18 -6.48 -4.29
N GLY A 23 -13.09 -5.97 -3.81
CA GLY A 23 -11.98 -6.80 -3.35
C GLY A 23 -11.06 -6.03 -2.41
N PRO A 24 -10.13 -6.73 -1.76
CA PRO A 24 -9.12 -6.10 -0.94
C PRO A 24 -8.26 -5.15 -1.76
N GLY A 25 -7.71 -4.14 -1.10
CA GLY A 25 -6.81 -3.16 -1.69
C GLY A 25 -5.83 -2.66 -0.65
N GLY A 26 -5.10 -1.61 -1.00
CA GLY A 26 -3.99 -1.09 -0.24
C GLY A 26 -2.67 -1.82 -0.57
N LYS A 27 -1.61 -1.05 -0.76
CA LYS A 27 -0.31 -1.58 -1.20
C LYS A 27 0.23 -2.61 -0.21
N GLY A 28 0.18 -2.32 1.09
CA GLY A 28 0.63 -3.23 2.13
C GLY A 28 -0.15 -4.54 2.18
N CYS A 29 -1.48 -4.50 2.05
CA CYS A 29 -2.31 -5.69 2.02
C CYS A 29 -2.01 -6.55 0.79
N ASN A 30 -1.86 -5.94 -0.38
CA ASN A 30 -1.51 -6.66 -1.62
C ASN A 30 -0.14 -7.34 -1.52
N GLN A 31 0.86 -6.67 -0.95
CA GLN A 31 2.19 -7.23 -0.71
C GLN A 31 2.14 -8.38 0.31
N ALA A 32 1.42 -8.21 1.41
CA ALA A 32 1.25 -9.25 2.43
C ALA A 32 0.62 -10.52 1.84
N ILE A 33 -0.44 -10.38 1.04
CA ILE A 33 -1.12 -11.49 0.35
C ILE A 33 -0.17 -12.16 -0.66
N ALA A 34 0.58 -11.38 -1.43
CA ALA A 34 1.52 -11.92 -2.41
C ALA A 34 2.60 -12.78 -1.73
N ILE A 35 3.20 -12.28 -0.64
CA ILE A 35 4.21 -13.00 0.13
C ILE A 35 3.62 -14.29 0.73
N ALA A 36 2.43 -14.22 1.31
CA ALA A 36 1.78 -15.39 1.90
C ALA A 36 1.48 -16.48 0.85
N ARG A 37 1.03 -16.09 -0.34
CA ARG A 37 0.77 -17.02 -1.46
C ARG A 37 2.04 -17.66 -2.01
N LEU A 38 3.17 -17.01 -1.86
CA LEU A 38 4.50 -17.56 -2.20
C LEU A 38 5.09 -18.42 -1.07
N GLY A 39 4.33 -18.71 -0.02
CA GLY A 39 4.77 -19.53 1.12
C GLY A 39 5.56 -18.78 2.19
N GLY A 40 5.66 -17.46 2.10
CA GLY A 40 6.32 -16.63 3.12
C GLY A 40 5.49 -16.52 4.40
N LYS A 41 6.16 -16.43 5.55
CA LYS A 41 5.53 -16.11 6.83
C LYS A 41 5.35 -14.60 6.94
N VAL A 42 4.11 -14.13 7.10
CA VAL A 42 3.76 -12.72 7.13
C VAL A 42 3.11 -12.35 8.46
N SER A 43 3.60 -11.28 9.07
CA SER A 43 2.89 -10.51 10.09
C SER A 43 2.49 -9.17 9.47
N PHE A 44 1.20 -8.89 9.40
CA PHE A 44 0.70 -7.67 8.77
C PHE A 44 0.12 -6.74 9.84
N ILE A 45 0.68 -5.55 9.94
CA ILE A 45 0.23 -4.49 10.85
C ILE A 45 -0.47 -3.43 10.02
N SER A 46 -1.70 -3.11 10.37
CA SER A 46 -2.50 -2.08 9.69
C SER A 46 -3.63 -1.61 10.59
N LYS A 47 -4.35 -0.57 10.15
CA LYS A 47 -5.53 -0.04 10.83
C LYS A 47 -6.71 -0.03 9.87
N ILE A 48 -7.87 -0.47 10.32
CA ILE A 48 -9.13 -0.53 9.57
C ILE A 48 -10.27 0.02 10.41
N GLY A 49 -11.37 0.39 9.78
CA GLY A 49 -12.61 0.73 10.48
C GLY A 49 -13.38 -0.52 10.90
N LYS A 50 -14.25 -0.38 11.91
CA LYS A 50 -15.24 -1.40 12.29
C LYS A 50 -16.48 -1.33 11.37
N ASP A 51 -16.26 -1.55 10.07
CA ASP A 51 -17.29 -1.48 9.03
C ASP A 51 -17.27 -2.72 8.11
N SER A 52 -18.14 -2.73 7.10
CA SER A 52 -18.23 -3.85 6.16
C SER A 52 -16.96 -4.05 5.32
N TYR A 53 -16.22 -2.99 5.01
CA TYR A 53 -14.95 -3.07 4.28
C TYR A 53 -13.82 -3.57 5.18
N GLY A 54 -13.80 -3.17 6.46
CA GLY A 54 -12.90 -3.73 7.48
C GLY A 54 -13.12 -5.22 7.66
N LYS A 55 -14.39 -5.65 7.73
CA LYS A 55 -14.73 -7.08 7.77
C LYS A 55 -14.22 -7.82 6.53
N LEU A 56 -14.44 -7.26 5.33
CA LEU A 56 -13.92 -7.82 4.08
C LEU A 56 -12.39 -7.97 4.10
N ALA A 57 -11.68 -6.96 4.62
CA ALA A 57 -10.23 -7.01 4.76
C ALA A 57 -9.79 -8.15 5.70
N LEU A 58 -10.40 -8.27 6.88
CA LEU A 58 -10.10 -9.35 7.84
C LEU A 58 -10.36 -10.74 7.26
N ASP A 59 -11.51 -10.93 6.59
CA ASP A 59 -11.87 -12.19 5.97
C ASP A 59 -10.89 -12.56 4.85
N THR A 60 -10.42 -11.56 4.09
CA THR A 60 -9.42 -11.77 3.05
C THR A 60 -8.05 -12.16 3.61
N LEU A 61 -7.60 -11.52 4.69
CA LEU A 61 -6.34 -11.88 5.35
C LEU A 61 -6.39 -13.31 5.87
N LYS A 62 -7.46 -13.69 6.58
CA LYS A 62 -7.69 -15.06 7.08
C LYS A 62 -7.70 -16.09 5.96
N LYS A 63 -8.38 -15.81 4.84
CA LYS A 63 -8.42 -16.69 3.66
C LYS A 63 -7.04 -16.93 3.04
N ASN A 64 -6.09 -16.00 3.22
CA ASN A 64 -4.71 -16.13 2.77
C ASN A 64 -3.75 -16.58 3.90
N ASN A 65 -4.28 -17.14 5.02
CA ASN A 65 -3.53 -17.61 6.18
C ASN A 65 -2.65 -16.50 6.84
N ILE A 66 -3.07 -15.24 6.76
CA ILE A 66 -2.41 -14.12 7.44
C ILE A 66 -3.15 -13.86 8.75
N SER A 67 -2.41 -13.85 9.87
CA SER A 67 -2.96 -13.52 11.18
C SER A 67 -3.49 -12.08 11.21
N THR A 68 -4.64 -11.90 11.85
CA THR A 68 -5.27 -10.59 12.04
C THR A 68 -5.03 -9.99 13.41
N THR A 69 -4.16 -10.57 14.24
CA THR A 69 -3.88 -10.11 15.61
C THR A 69 -3.22 -8.73 15.66
N ASN A 70 -2.54 -8.34 14.60
CA ASN A 70 -1.88 -7.03 14.48
C ASN A 70 -2.70 -6.03 13.65
N ILE A 71 -3.98 -6.31 13.41
CA ILE A 71 -4.89 -5.37 12.74
C ILE A 71 -5.65 -4.58 13.78
N ILE A 72 -5.40 -3.29 13.82
CA ILE A 72 -6.08 -2.34 14.73
C ILE A 72 -7.45 -2.02 14.12
N GLN A 73 -8.52 -2.15 14.90
CA GLN A 73 -9.87 -1.82 14.48
C GLN A 73 -10.31 -0.52 15.16
N ASP A 74 -10.66 0.47 14.38
CA ASP A 74 -11.08 1.80 14.85
C ASP A 74 -12.59 1.98 14.71
N GLU A 75 -13.23 2.57 15.73
CA GLU A 75 -14.68 2.85 15.74
C GLU A 75 -15.01 4.22 15.13
N ASN A 76 -14.02 5.12 15.10
CA ASN A 76 -14.22 6.52 14.70
C ASN A 76 -13.84 6.79 13.24
N PHE A 77 -13.04 5.90 12.63
CA PHE A 77 -12.60 6.03 11.24
C PHE A 77 -13.10 4.87 10.39
N GLN A 78 -13.57 5.19 9.20
CA GLN A 78 -13.94 4.18 8.21
C GLN A 78 -12.69 3.52 7.62
N THR A 79 -12.85 2.29 7.14
CA THR A 79 -11.82 1.61 6.36
C THR A 79 -11.52 2.38 5.07
N GLY A 80 -10.24 2.49 4.70
CA GLY A 80 -9.83 3.12 3.45
C GLY A 80 -10.42 2.39 2.24
N VAL A 81 -10.86 3.15 1.24
CA VAL A 81 -11.51 2.63 0.02
C VAL A 81 -10.95 3.32 -1.22
N ALA A 82 -10.79 2.56 -2.29
CA ALA A 82 -10.48 3.10 -3.61
C ALA A 82 -11.66 2.86 -4.57
N GLY A 83 -12.12 3.93 -5.23
CA GLY A 83 -12.99 3.87 -6.38
C GLY A 83 -12.16 3.88 -7.67
N ILE A 84 -12.26 2.84 -8.49
CA ILE A 84 -11.44 2.65 -9.68
C ILE A 84 -12.36 2.58 -10.89
N LEU A 85 -12.21 3.50 -11.81
CA LEU A 85 -12.86 3.47 -13.13
C LEU A 85 -11.90 2.85 -14.14
N VAL A 86 -12.33 1.84 -14.87
CA VAL A 86 -11.50 1.10 -15.83
C VAL A 86 -12.13 1.20 -17.21
N ASP A 87 -11.38 1.74 -18.14
CA ASP A 87 -11.67 1.68 -19.56
C ASP A 87 -11.22 0.32 -20.10
N GLN A 88 -12.18 -0.53 -20.48
CA GLN A 88 -11.88 -1.87 -20.99
C GLN A 88 -11.24 -1.87 -22.37
N SER A 89 -11.41 -0.81 -23.15
CA SER A 89 -10.87 -0.73 -24.51
C SER A 89 -9.38 -0.40 -24.51
N SER A 90 -8.94 0.49 -23.62
CA SER A 90 -7.56 0.96 -23.55
C SER A 90 -6.76 0.41 -22.36
N GLY A 91 -7.42 -0.22 -21.40
CA GLY A 91 -6.82 -0.64 -20.11
C GLY A 91 -6.49 0.53 -19.18
N LYS A 92 -6.76 1.77 -19.55
CA LYS A 92 -6.53 2.95 -18.72
C LYS A 92 -7.49 2.96 -17.53
N ASN A 93 -7.07 3.59 -16.44
CA ASN A 93 -7.89 3.75 -15.25
C ASN A 93 -7.82 5.16 -14.68
N ALA A 94 -8.83 5.50 -13.88
CA ALA A 94 -8.85 6.66 -12.99
C ALA A 94 -9.20 6.16 -11.57
N ILE A 95 -8.45 6.64 -10.59
CA ILE A 95 -8.55 6.13 -9.22
C ILE A 95 -8.78 7.31 -8.27
N ASN A 96 -9.80 7.18 -7.43
CA ASN A 96 -10.04 8.05 -6.29
C ASN A 96 -9.82 7.23 -5.01
N VAL A 97 -8.92 7.69 -4.12
CA VAL A 97 -8.57 6.99 -2.89
C VAL A 97 -9.03 7.80 -1.68
N ILE A 98 -9.74 7.14 -0.79
CA ILE A 98 -10.05 7.61 0.56
C ILE A 98 -9.19 6.78 1.51
N THR A 99 -8.23 7.40 2.18
CA THR A 99 -7.24 6.70 3.01
C THR A 99 -7.84 6.06 4.26
N GLY A 100 -8.88 6.69 4.85
CA GLY A 100 -9.59 6.14 6.00
C GLY A 100 -8.73 5.90 7.24
N ALA A 101 -9.06 4.88 8.02
CA ALA A 101 -8.40 4.54 9.28
C ALA A 101 -6.87 4.43 9.22
N PRO A 102 -6.23 3.90 8.15
CA PRO A 102 -4.75 3.90 8.07
C PRO A 102 -4.11 5.27 8.22
N SER A 103 -4.77 6.36 7.78
CA SER A 103 -4.24 7.72 7.90
C SER A 103 -4.28 8.29 9.32
N SER A 104 -5.01 7.65 10.22
CA SER A 104 -5.09 8.02 11.64
C SER A 104 -4.19 7.17 12.55
N LEU A 105 -3.38 6.29 11.97
CA LEU A 105 -2.45 5.45 12.73
C LEU A 105 -1.41 6.32 13.44
N THR A 106 -1.13 5.99 14.70
CA THR A 106 -0.17 6.72 15.55
C THR A 106 1.01 5.84 15.95
N THR A 107 2.12 6.45 16.33
CA THR A 107 3.28 5.73 16.87
C THR A 107 2.93 4.99 18.16
N ASN A 108 2.11 5.56 19.05
CA ASN A 108 1.67 4.91 20.27
C ASN A 108 0.88 3.62 20.00
N GLU A 109 0.01 3.61 18.99
CA GLU A 109 -0.69 2.39 18.60
C GLU A 109 0.28 1.34 18.06
N LEU A 110 1.30 1.77 17.31
CA LEU A 110 2.33 0.88 16.78
C LEU A 110 3.23 0.30 17.85
N ASP A 111 3.48 1.00 18.94
CA ASP A 111 4.33 0.51 20.05
C ASP A 111 3.77 -0.78 20.68
N HIS A 112 2.46 -0.99 20.65
CA HIS A 112 1.85 -2.26 21.05
C HIS A 112 2.17 -3.44 20.11
N HIS A 113 2.64 -3.16 18.89
CA HIS A 113 3.00 -4.13 17.87
C HIS A 113 4.48 -4.13 17.51
N ILE A 114 5.28 -3.27 18.13
CA ILE A 114 6.68 -3.01 17.77
C ILE A 114 7.55 -4.27 17.88
N ASP A 115 7.25 -5.15 18.82
CA ASP A 115 7.96 -6.41 19.01
C ASP A 115 7.80 -7.35 17.81
N THR A 116 6.69 -7.26 17.08
CA THR A 116 6.49 -8.00 15.84
C THR A 116 7.49 -7.55 14.79
N ILE A 117 7.74 -6.24 14.70
CA ILE A 117 8.73 -5.67 13.79
C ILE A 117 10.14 -6.10 14.21
N LYS A 118 10.51 -5.92 15.49
CA LYS A 118 11.84 -6.24 16.02
C LYS A 118 12.24 -7.71 15.85
N LYS A 119 11.26 -8.63 15.86
CA LYS A 119 11.48 -10.08 15.69
C LYS A 119 11.44 -10.53 14.23
N SER A 120 11.16 -9.64 13.29
CA SER A 120 11.08 -9.94 11.87
C SER A 120 12.46 -9.93 11.23
N LYS A 121 12.66 -10.75 10.19
CA LYS A 121 13.89 -10.71 9.37
C LYS A 121 13.86 -9.58 8.35
N ILE A 122 12.67 -9.25 7.86
CA ILE A 122 12.43 -8.25 6.83
C ILE A 122 11.26 -7.39 7.27
N PHE A 123 11.41 -6.08 7.16
CA PHE A 123 10.36 -5.09 7.34
C PHE A 123 10.10 -4.40 5.99
N LEU A 124 8.90 -4.58 5.45
CA LEU A 124 8.45 -3.98 4.21
C LEU A 124 7.34 -2.97 4.49
N THR A 125 7.50 -1.74 4.03
CA THR A 125 6.52 -0.68 4.23
C THR A 125 6.35 0.21 2.99
N GLN A 126 5.32 1.04 3.01
CA GLN A 126 4.96 2.00 1.97
C GLN A 126 4.67 3.36 2.61
N LEU A 127 4.08 4.29 1.84
CA LEU A 127 3.75 5.64 2.31
C LEU A 127 2.23 5.89 2.36
N GLU A 128 1.44 4.83 2.63
CA GLU A 128 -0.03 4.93 2.77
C GLU A 128 -0.49 5.17 4.22
N VAL A 129 0.44 5.29 5.16
CA VAL A 129 0.22 5.67 6.56
C VAL A 129 0.99 6.95 6.89
N PRO A 130 0.77 7.62 8.04
CA PRO A 130 1.52 8.80 8.42
C PRO A 130 3.03 8.57 8.38
N LYS A 131 3.77 9.54 7.84
CA LYS A 131 5.23 9.41 7.64
C LYS A 131 6.00 9.20 8.94
N GLU A 132 5.58 9.87 10.00
CA GLU A 132 6.16 9.70 11.33
C GLU A 132 6.04 8.25 11.82
N VAL A 133 4.92 7.58 11.53
CA VAL A 133 4.70 6.17 11.85
C VAL A 133 5.62 5.28 11.01
N THR A 134 5.70 5.55 9.71
CA THR A 134 6.60 4.81 8.80
C THR A 134 8.05 4.93 9.26
N LEU A 135 8.51 6.15 9.58
CA LEU A 135 9.88 6.41 10.05
C LEU A 135 10.15 5.73 11.40
N HIS A 136 9.19 5.79 12.33
CA HIS A 136 9.30 5.11 13.63
C HIS A 136 9.51 3.61 13.45
N CYS A 137 8.73 2.96 12.60
CA CYS A 137 8.87 1.53 12.31
C CYS A 137 10.18 1.18 11.59
N LEU A 138 10.62 2.01 10.63
CA LEU A 138 11.91 1.81 9.94
C LEU A 138 13.08 1.87 10.92
N LYS A 139 13.10 2.85 11.85
CA LYS A 139 14.10 2.95 12.90
C LYS A 139 14.12 1.70 13.78
N ALA A 140 12.97 1.31 14.31
CA ALA A 140 12.86 0.13 15.16
C ALA A 140 13.31 -1.16 14.43
N ALA A 141 12.98 -1.32 13.15
CA ALA A 141 13.42 -2.44 12.35
C ALA A 141 14.95 -2.44 12.17
N LYS A 142 15.51 -1.31 11.77
CA LYS A 142 16.96 -1.16 11.50
C LYS A 142 17.80 -1.38 12.75
N GLU A 143 17.39 -0.81 13.90
CA GLU A 143 18.06 -0.98 15.19
C GLU A 143 18.05 -2.44 15.69
N ASN A 144 17.16 -3.27 15.18
CA ASN A 144 17.06 -4.69 15.51
C ASN A 144 17.55 -5.62 14.39
N ASN A 145 18.41 -5.13 13.47
CA ASN A 145 19.02 -5.88 12.37
C ASN A 145 17.99 -6.49 11.40
N CYS A 146 16.82 -5.90 11.30
CA CYS A 146 15.83 -6.26 10.30
C CYS A 146 16.19 -5.62 8.97
N LEU A 147 16.18 -6.38 7.88
CA LEU A 147 16.34 -5.85 6.54
C LEU A 147 15.13 -4.97 6.21
N THR A 148 15.37 -3.72 5.83
CA THR A 148 14.31 -2.73 5.62
C THR A 148 14.08 -2.45 4.14
N ILE A 149 12.83 -2.50 3.72
CA ILE A 149 12.41 -2.25 2.35
C ILE A 149 11.32 -1.17 2.36
N LEU A 150 11.54 -0.08 1.62
CA LEU A 150 10.52 0.94 1.39
C LEU A 150 10.11 0.95 -0.08
N ASN A 151 8.82 0.69 -0.31
CA ASN A 151 8.16 1.03 -1.57
C ASN A 151 7.58 2.45 -1.41
N PRO A 152 8.15 3.48 -2.05
CA PRO A 152 7.86 4.88 -1.76
C PRO A 152 6.57 5.38 -2.44
N ALA A 153 5.50 4.64 -2.26
CA ALA A 153 4.23 4.87 -2.91
C ALA A 153 3.11 5.21 -1.90
N PRO A 154 2.36 6.29 -2.09
CA PRO A 154 2.54 7.34 -3.12
C PRO A 154 3.81 8.17 -2.87
N ALA A 155 4.42 8.67 -3.97
CA ALA A 155 5.61 9.51 -3.88
C ALA A 155 5.38 10.74 -2.99
N SER A 156 6.28 10.97 -2.05
CA SER A 156 6.21 12.12 -1.15
C SER A 156 7.58 12.41 -0.52
N VAL A 157 7.79 13.64 -0.04
CA VAL A 157 9.07 14.00 0.61
C VAL A 157 9.27 13.17 1.88
N ILE A 158 10.42 12.47 1.95
CA ILE A 158 10.80 11.53 3.03
C ILE A 158 12.15 11.91 3.65
N LYS A 159 12.25 13.14 4.15
CA LYS A 159 13.47 13.63 4.78
C LYS A 159 13.89 12.75 5.96
N GLY A 160 15.17 12.31 6.01
CA GLY A 160 15.70 11.51 7.11
C GLY A 160 15.31 10.02 7.12
N PHE A 161 14.73 9.50 6.03
CA PHE A 161 14.36 8.08 5.94
C PHE A 161 15.52 7.20 5.43
N PHE A 162 16.37 7.74 4.56
CA PHE A 162 17.35 6.94 3.81
C PHE A 162 18.37 6.21 4.70
N ASP A 163 18.69 6.73 5.87
CA ASP A 163 19.58 6.08 6.84
C ASP A 163 19.01 4.75 7.38
N TYR A 164 17.69 4.55 7.25
CA TYR A 164 16.98 3.39 7.78
C TYR A 164 16.44 2.47 6.69
N ILE A 165 16.87 2.64 5.43
CA ILE A 165 16.37 1.87 4.28
C ILE A 165 17.52 1.09 3.66
N ASP A 166 17.38 -0.25 3.53
CA ASP A 166 18.31 -1.10 2.80
C ASP A 166 17.93 -1.21 1.33
N PHE A 167 16.63 -1.30 1.03
CA PHE A 167 16.11 -1.38 -0.33
C PHE A 167 15.01 -0.36 -0.56
N PHE A 168 15.17 0.40 -1.63
CA PHE A 168 14.23 1.41 -2.08
C PHE A 168 13.67 0.99 -3.44
N THR A 169 12.36 0.79 -3.55
CA THR A 169 11.72 0.14 -4.72
C THR A 169 10.67 1.05 -5.38
N PRO A 170 11.08 2.19 -5.96
CA PRO A 170 10.17 3.06 -6.68
C PRO A 170 9.77 2.48 -8.04
N ASN A 171 8.58 2.85 -8.54
CA ASN A 171 8.27 2.77 -9.97
C ASN A 171 8.89 3.96 -10.73
N GLU A 172 8.67 4.04 -12.05
CA GLU A 172 9.24 5.09 -12.91
C GLU A 172 8.87 6.49 -12.43
N THR A 173 7.58 6.74 -12.17
CA THR A 173 7.07 8.04 -11.72
C THR A 173 7.60 8.42 -10.33
N GLU A 174 7.68 7.46 -9.43
CA GLU A 174 8.26 7.64 -8.10
C GLU A 174 9.76 7.92 -8.20
N ALA A 175 10.49 7.19 -9.07
CA ALA A 175 11.91 7.42 -9.31
C ALA A 175 12.18 8.83 -9.87
N GLU A 176 11.38 9.30 -10.81
CA GLU A 176 11.43 10.68 -11.32
C GLU A 176 11.26 11.70 -10.20
N PHE A 177 10.28 11.48 -9.31
CA PHE A 177 10.03 12.36 -8.16
C PHE A 177 11.25 12.47 -7.24
N TYR A 178 11.91 11.35 -6.93
CA TYR A 178 13.03 11.32 -5.97
C TYR A 178 14.38 11.73 -6.57
N THR A 179 14.58 11.52 -7.86
CA THR A 179 15.84 11.85 -8.54
C THR A 179 15.80 13.23 -9.20
N CYS A 180 14.62 13.84 -9.35
CA CYS A 180 14.40 15.05 -10.14
C CYS A 180 14.89 14.91 -11.60
N LEU A 181 15.07 13.70 -12.10
CA LEU A 181 15.48 13.39 -13.46
C LEU A 181 14.23 13.11 -14.29
N LEU A 182 14.01 13.91 -15.32
CA LEU A 182 13.08 13.52 -16.40
C LEU A 182 13.70 12.30 -17.10
N TYR A 183 12.97 11.20 -17.11
CA TYR A 183 13.40 9.96 -17.77
C TYR A 183 13.32 10.16 -19.30
N THR A 184 14.35 10.77 -19.89
CA THR A 184 14.42 11.05 -21.33
C THR A 184 15.41 10.15 -22.07
N SER A 185 16.08 9.23 -21.37
CA SER A 185 17.00 8.27 -22.00
C SER A 185 16.37 6.89 -22.02
N PRO A 186 16.31 6.24 -23.20
CA PRO A 186 15.93 4.84 -23.26
C PRO A 186 16.89 4.00 -22.43
N SER A 187 16.33 3.07 -21.65
CA SER A 187 17.12 2.08 -20.93
C SER A 187 18.01 1.31 -21.92
N PRO A 188 19.22 0.87 -21.53
CA PRO A 188 20.03 -0.02 -22.36
C PRO A 188 19.29 -1.30 -22.82
N ARG A 189 18.16 -1.63 -22.21
CA ARG A 189 17.28 -2.74 -22.64
C ARG A 189 16.37 -2.36 -23.80
N ASP A 190 16.09 -1.07 -24.01
CA ASP A 190 15.18 -0.58 -25.04
C ASP A 190 15.89 -0.36 -26.38
N VAL A 191 17.20 -0.56 -26.43
CA VAL A 191 18.06 -0.35 -27.62
C VAL A 191 18.37 -1.68 -28.34
N ARG A 192 17.66 -2.74 -28.06
CA ARG A 192 17.75 -4.00 -28.83
C ARG A 192 16.64 -4.05 -29.88
N SER A 193 16.87 -3.43 -31.02
CA SER A 193 16.23 -3.75 -32.29
C SER A 193 16.88 -4.98 -32.91
#